data_4f90fc4b45c1f1ba277b6f7f506b18f0
#
_entry.id   4f90fc4b45c1f1ba277b6f7f506b18f0
#
_cell.length_a   1.000
_cell.length_b   1.000
_cell.length_c   1.000
_cell.angle_alpha   90.00
_cell.angle_beta   90.00
_cell.angle_gamma   90.00
#
_symmetry.space_group_name_H-M   'P 1'
#
loop_
_entity.id
_entity.type
_entity.pdbx_description
1 polymer ?
#
loop_
_entity_poly.entity_id
_entity_poly.type
_entity_poly.pdbx_seq_one_letter_code
_entity_poly.pdbx_strand_id
1 'polypeptide(L)'
;MENKIKQLRKGIFELIILGVLQDESHYGYSLIKEIIGDTDFSINEGTIYPILSRLTKEGLIMYEWVESPQGPPRKYYHLTQEGKVTFETLKKEFDNLVALVNGIQSRPGKNIKEIPEKKIVMAPGDRALKDNIKEE
;
A
#
# COMPACT_ATOMS: atom_id res chain seq x y z
N MET A 1 -11.80 -3.55 -11.92
CA MET A 1 -11.66 -2.47 -10.92
C MET A 1 -11.02 -2.95 -9.63
N GLU A 2 -11.48 -4.08 -9.12
CA GLU A 2 -10.94 -4.67 -7.90
C GLU A 2 -9.43 -4.95 -7.96
N ASN A 3 -8.93 -5.47 -9.08
CA ASN A 3 -7.50 -5.71 -9.29
C ASN A 3 -6.68 -4.41 -9.29
N LYS A 4 -7.23 -3.33 -9.81
CA LYS A 4 -6.57 -2.01 -9.81
C LYS A 4 -6.42 -1.46 -8.39
N ILE A 5 -7.44 -1.63 -7.58
CA ILE A 5 -7.43 -1.21 -6.17
C ILE A 5 -6.41 -2.03 -5.38
N LYS A 6 -6.39 -3.35 -5.57
CA LYS A 6 -5.40 -4.23 -4.92
C LYS A 6 -3.98 -3.84 -5.28
N GLN A 7 -3.73 -3.54 -6.56
CA GLN A 7 -2.43 -3.10 -7.04
C GLN A 7 -2.01 -1.78 -6.38
N LEU A 8 -2.93 -0.83 -6.29
CA LEU A 8 -2.67 0.46 -5.63
C LEU A 8 -2.33 0.28 -4.15
N ARG A 9 -3.02 -0.62 -3.46
CA ARG A 9 -2.84 -0.87 -2.02
C ARG A 9 -1.58 -1.65 -1.69
N LYS A 10 -0.99 -2.35 -2.65
CA LYS A 10 0.06 -3.35 -2.41
C LYS A 10 1.24 -2.84 -1.58
N GLY A 11 1.78 -1.68 -1.87
CA GLY A 11 2.90 -1.11 -1.12
C GLY A 11 2.47 -0.40 0.17
N ILE A 12 1.22 0.00 0.25
CA ILE A 12 0.70 0.79 1.37
C ILE A 12 0.51 -0.06 2.64
N PHE A 13 0.25 -1.35 2.49
CA PHE A 13 0.07 -2.23 3.65
C PHE A 13 1.28 -2.26 4.58
N GLU A 14 2.50 -2.27 4.04
CA GLU A 14 3.71 -2.21 4.87
C GLU A 14 3.76 -0.92 5.67
N LEU A 15 3.49 0.21 5.02
CA LEU A 15 3.47 1.52 5.68
C LEU A 15 2.42 1.57 6.79
N ILE A 16 1.23 1.03 6.53
CA ILE A 16 0.15 0.97 7.53
C ILE A 16 0.57 0.14 8.75
N ILE A 17 1.14 -1.03 8.52
CA ILE A 17 1.58 -1.93 9.60
C ILE A 17 2.68 -1.26 10.42
N LEU A 18 3.69 -0.70 9.78
CA LEU A 18 4.76 0.02 10.47
C LEU A 18 4.18 1.19 11.29
N GLY A 19 3.20 1.89 10.73
CA GLY A 19 2.53 3.01 11.39
C GLY A 19 1.78 2.59 12.65
N VAL A 20 1.03 1.49 12.58
CA VAL A 20 0.27 0.98 13.73
C VAL A 20 1.22 0.53 14.85
N LEU A 21 2.39 -0.01 14.50
CA LEU A 21 3.37 -0.46 15.48
C LEU A 21 4.23 0.66 16.09
N GLN A 22 4.02 1.93 15.70
CA GLN A 22 4.78 3.07 16.24
C GLN A 22 4.60 3.22 17.75
N ASP A 23 3.38 3.13 18.22
CA ASP A 23 3.04 3.47 19.61
C ASP A 23 2.82 2.26 20.50
N GLU A 24 2.42 1.13 19.91
CA GLU A 24 2.06 -0.06 20.67
C GLU A 24 2.50 -1.34 19.97
N SER A 25 2.79 -2.35 20.77
CA SER A 25 3.00 -3.70 20.27
C SER A 25 1.66 -4.37 20.04
N HIS A 26 1.57 -5.16 18.97
CA HIS A 26 0.36 -5.86 18.60
C HIS A 26 0.65 -7.32 18.23
N TYR A 27 -0.28 -8.21 18.54
CA TYR A 27 -0.32 -9.51 17.88
C TYR A 27 -1.16 -9.41 16.59
N GLY A 28 -1.04 -10.39 15.69
CA GLY A 28 -1.62 -10.30 14.35
C GLY A 28 -3.10 -9.93 14.31
N TYR A 29 -3.91 -10.52 15.19
CA TYR A 29 -5.34 -10.24 15.25
C TYR A 29 -5.64 -8.80 15.70
N SER A 30 -4.90 -8.28 16.67
CA SER A 30 -5.09 -6.90 17.12
C SER A 30 -4.63 -5.88 16.07
N LEU A 31 -3.62 -6.22 15.27
CA LEU A 31 -3.23 -5.41 14.11
C LEU A 31 -4.38 -5.29 13.11
N ILE A 32 -5.01 -6.40 12.78
CA ILE A 32 -6.15 -6.41 11.86
C ILE A 32 -7.26 -5.52 12.38
N LYS A 33 -7.62 -5.65 13.66
CA LYS A 33 -8.65 -4.81 14.30
C LYS A 33 -8.30 -3.33 14.27
N GLU A 34 -7.06 -2.98 14.58
CA GLU A 34 -6.60 -1.60 14.61
C GLU A 34 -6.65 -0.97 13.21
N ILE A 35 -6.24 -1.73 12.18
CA ILE A 35 -6.24 -1.26 10.80
C ILE A 35 -7.66 -1.06 10.28
N ILE A 36 -8.54 -2.02 10.55
CA ILE A 36 -9.95 -1.92 10.11
C ILE A 36 -10.65 -0.78 10.83
N GLY A 37 -10.54 -0.74 12.16
CA GLY A 37 -11.20 0.30 12.98
C GLY A 37 -12.64 0.56 12.54
N ASP A 38 -12.99 1.82 12.36
CA ASP A 38 -14.29 2.27 11.85
C ASP A 38 -14.30 2.51 10.33
N THR A 39 -13.29 2.01 9.62
CA THR A 39 -13.16 2.21 8.17
C THR A 39 -13.75 1.04 7.39
N ASP A 40 -14.09 1.29 6.13
CA ASP A 40 -14.48 0.25 5.18
C ASP A 40 -13.28 -0.52 4.62
N PHE A 41 -12.09 -0.25 5.15
CA PHE A 41 -10.86 -0.87 4.69
C PHE A 41 -10.83 -2.33 5.14
N SER A 42 -10.77 -3.24 4.18
CA SER A 42 -10.77 -4.68 4.43
C SER A 42 -9.36 -5.25 4.27
N ILE A 43 -8.88 -5.91 5.29
CA ILE A 43 -7.63 -6.65 5.27
C ILE A 43 -7.85 -7.96 6.05
N ASN A 44 -7.30 -9.05 5.56
CA ASN A 44 -7.45 -10.36 6.20
C ASN A 44 -6.09 -10.94 6.60
N GLU A 45 -6.15 -12.04 7.36
CA GLU A 45 -4.97 -12.76 7.84
C GLU A 45 -4.05 -13.21 6.71
N GLY A 46 -4.62 -13.65 5.59
CA GLY A 46 -3.87 -14.07 4.40
C GLY A 46 -3.01 -12.96 3.81
N THR A 47 -3.35 -11.71 4.05
CA THR A 47 -2.57 -10.55 3.62
C THR A 47 -1.58 -10.10 4.70
N ILE A 48 -2.00 -10.07 5.95
CA ILE A 48 -1.21 -9.54 7.07
C ILE A 48 0.00 -10.43 7.38
N TYR A 49 -0.20 -11.74 7.54
CA TYR A 49 0.88 -12.61 8.01
C TYR A 49 2.09 -12.69 7.07
N PRO A 50 1.91 -12.78 5.75
CA PRO A 50 3.07 -12.72 4.84
C PRO A 50 3.85 -11.40 4.94
N ILE A 51 3.17 -10.28 5.15
CA ILE A 51 3.83 -8.98 5.31
C ILE A 51 4.61 -8.94 6.63
N LEU A 52 4.02 -9.41 7.72
CA LEU A 52 4.72 -9.48 9.01
C LEU A 52 5.97 -10.37 8.93
N SER A 53 5.88 -11.49 8.23
CA SER A 53 7.03 -12.37 8.00
C SER A 53 8.14 -11.67 7.23
N ARG A 54 7.79 -10.96 6.17
CA ARG A 54 8.76 -10.21 5.35
C ARG A 54 9.41 -9.08 6.13
N LEU A 55 8.63 -8.27 6.84
CA LEU A 55 9.16 -7.17 7.66
C LEU A 55 10.08 -7.67 8.77
N THR A 56 9.77 -8.84 9.34
CA THR A 56 10.64 -9.47 10.35
C THR A 56 11.98 -9.87 9.73
N LYS A 57 11.97 -10.48 8.56
CA LYS A 57 13.19 -10.86 7.84
C LYS A 57 14.05 -9.65 7.48
N GLU A 58 13.42 -8.55 7.16
CA GLU A 58 14.09 -7.30 6.83
C GLU A 58 14.62 -6.55 8.07
N GLY A 59 14.29 -7.01 9.26
CA GLY A 59 14.74 -6.39 10.50
C GLY A 59 14.01 -5.11 10.87
N LEU A 60 12.86 -4.85 10.26
CA LEU A 60 12.06 -3.64 10.53
C LEU A 60 11.12 -3.82 11.70
N ILE A 61 10.72 -5.06 11.96
CA ILE A 61 9.96 -5.45 13.13
C ILE A 61 10.61 -6.67 13.78
N MET A 62 10.29 -6.89 15.03
CA MET A 62 10.70 -8.09 15.77
C MET A 62 9.50 -8.56 16.57
N TYR A 63 9.55 -9.79 17.05
CA TYR A 63 8.47 -10.32 17.87
C TYR A 63 9.02 -11.06 19.10
N GLU A 64 8.18 -11.14 20.10
CA GLU A 64 8.37 -12.04 21.25
C GLU A 64 7.13 -12.89 21.45
N TRP A 65 7.34 -14.07 21.99
CA TRP A 65 6.25 -14.95 22.35
C TRP A 65 5.69 -14.53 23.71
N VAL A 66 4.38 -14.35 23.78
CA VAL A 66 3.69 -13.99 25.01
C VAL A 66 2.62 -15.04 25.30
N GLU A 67 2.64 -15.58 26.52
CA GLU A 67 1.65 -16.56 26.96
C GLU A 67 0.27 -15.94 27.01
N SER A 68 -0.72 -16.70 26.53
CA SER A 68 -2.12 -16.32 26.57
C SER A 68 -2.84 -17.14 27.65
N PRO A 69 -3.64 -16.51 28.54
CA PRO A 69 -4.38 -17.24 29.57
C PRO A 69 -5.36 -18.28 29.05
N GLN A 70 -5.81 -18.14 27.81
CA GLN A 70 -6.86 -18.96 27.22
C GLN A 70 -6.49 -19.62 25.90
N GLY A 71 -5.22 -19.81 25.62
CA GLY A 71 -4.81 -20.41 24.37
C GLY A 71 -3.31 -20.56 24.22
N PRO A 72 -2.83 -20.92 23.02
CA PRO A 72 -1.38 -21.03 22.78
C PRO A 72 -0.71 -19.66 22.86
N PRO A 73 0.62 -19.64 23.11
CA PRO A 73 1.40 -18.41 23.08
C PRO A 73 1.21 -17.66 21.75
N ARG A 74 1.24 -16.34 21.81
CA ARG A 74 1.06 -15.46 20.65
C ARG A 74 2.33 -14.65 20.40
N LYS A 75 2.60 -14.36 19.14
CA LYS A 75 3.67 -13.44 18.75
C LYS A 75 3.18 -12.00 18.94
N TYR A 76 3.91 -11.24 19.73
CA TYR A 76 3.73 -9.80 19.85
C TYR A 76 4.80 -9.09 19.05
N TYR A 77 4.39 -8.30 18.07
CA TYR A 77 5.28 -7.61 17.16
C TYR A 77 5.60 -6.21 17.67
N HIS A 78 6.84 -5.82 17.51
CA HIS A 78 7.35 -4.50 17.89
C HIS A 78 8.09 -3.89 16.71
N LEU A 79 8.08 -2.58 16.66
CA LEU A 79 8.90 -1.84 15.70
C LEU A 79 10.36 -1.80 16.20
N THR A 80 11.31 -2.09 15.31
CA THR A 80 12.73 -1.90 15.62
C THR A 80 13.11 -0.43 15.37
N GLN A 81 14.33 -0.05 15.78
CA GLN A 81 14.84 1.29 15.46
C GLN A 81 14.92 1.52 13.94
N GLU A 82 15.37 0.50 13.19
CA GLU A 82 15.37 0.55 11.73
C GLU A 82 13.96 0.68 11.17
N GLY A 83 12.99 0.00 11.78
CA GLY A 83 11.58 0.12 11.41
C GLY A 83 11.05 1.52 11.60
N LYS A 84 11.43 2.22 12.67
CA LYS A 84 11.04 3.61 12.90
C LYS A 84 11.59 4.53 11.83
N VAL A 85 12.86 4.39 11.50
CA VAL A 85 13.51 5.18 10.43
C VAL A 85 12.86 4.89 9.10
N THR A 86 12.58 3.62 8.80
CA THR A 86 11.93 3.23 7.55
C THR A 86 10.51 3.79 7.46
N PHE A 87 9.75 3.72 8.55
CA PHE A 87 8.41 4.33 8.59
C PHE A 87 8.45 5.81 8.25
N GLU A 88 9.34 6.57 8.89
CA GLU A 88 9.45 8.01 8.64
C GLU A 88 9.81 8.31 7.18
N THR A 89 10.73 7.54 6.61
CA THR A 89 11.13 7.69 5.21
C THR A 89 9.98 7.39 4.26
N LEU A 90 9.28 6.27 4.48
CA LEU A 90 8.15 5.86 3.65
C LEU A 90 6.95 6.80 3.80
N LYS A 91 6.70 7.30 5.01
CA LYS A 91 5.62 8.26 5.27
C LYS A 91 5.85 9.55 4.50
N LYS A 92 7.08 10.04 4.49
CA LYS A 92 7.46 11.24 3.75
C LYS A 92 7.25 11.04 2.24
N GLU A 93 7.70 9.90 1.71
CA GLU A 93 7.49 9.55 0.30
C GLU A 93 6.01 9.41 -0.02
N PHE A 94 5.23 8.78 0.85
CA PHE A 94 3.79 8.68 0.69
C PHE A 94 3.13 10.06 0.58
N ASP A 95 3.49 10.99 1.46
CA ASP A 95 2.96 12.35 1.44
C ASP A 95 3.34 13.08 0.13
N ASN A 96 4.56 12.86 -0.36
CA ASN A 96 5.00 13.41 -1.65
C ASN A 96 4.18 12.85 -2.82
N LEU A 97 3.91 11.55 -2.82
CA LEU A 97 3.11 10.91 -3.86
C LEU A 97 1.66 11.40 -3.85
N VAL A 98 1.07 11.55 -2.66
CA VAL A 98 -0.28 12.10 -2.52
C VAL A 98 -0.33 13.54 -3.05
N ALA A 99 0.66 14.36 -2.69
CA ALA A 99 0.75 15.74 -3.18
C ALA A 99 0.90 15.78 -4.70
N LEU A 100 1.69 14.88 -5.27
CA LEU A 100 1.87 14.79 -6.72
C LEU A 100 0.55 14.45 -7.43
N VAL A 101 -0.16 13.44 -6.96
CA VAL A 101 -1.45 13.02 -7.52
C VAL A 101 -2.46 14.16 -7.44
N ASN A 102 -2.58 14.80 -6.29
CA ASN A 102 -3.49 15.92 -6.08
C ASN A 102 -3.10 17.13 -6.92
N GLY A 103 -1.81 17.36 -7.09
CA GLY A 103 -1.28 18.44 -7.92
C GLY A 103 -1.61 18.27 -9.41
N ILE A 104 -1.67 17.05 -9.90
CA ILE A 104 -2.05 16.77 -11.30
C ILE A 104 -3.47 17.25 -11.57
N GLN A 105 -4.40 17.00 -10.64
CA GLN A 105 -5.80 17.43 -10.78
C GLN A 105 -5.97 18.93 -10.75
N SER A 106 -5.13 19.65 -10.02
CA SER A 106 -5.25 21.09 -9.83
C SER A 106 -4.37 21.92 -10.76
N ARG A 107 -3.68 21.30 -11.73
CA ARG A 107 -2.87 22.05 -12.72
C ARG A 107 -3.77 22.88 -13.61
N PRO A 108 -3.74 24.24 -13.50
CA PRO A 108 -4.60 25.07 -14.33
C PRO A 108 -4.10 25.08 -15.77
N GLY A 109 -5.03 24.98 -16.72
CA GLY A 109 -4.84 25.42 -18.09
C GLY A 109 -3.92 24.63 -18.99
N LYS A 110 -3.52 23.42 -18.63
CA LYS A 110 -2.95 22.54 -19.64
C LYS A 110 -4.08 21.90 -20.43
N ASN A 111 -4.54 22.59 -21.44
CA ASN A 111 -5.32 21.96 -22.48
C ASN A 111 -4.52 20.74 -22.95
N ILE A 112 -5.09 19.59 -22.78
CA ILE A 112 -4.60 18.39 -23.46
C ILE A 112 -4.77 18.75 -24.94
N LYS A 113 -3.67 19.19 -25.57
CA LYS A 113 -3.65 19.35 -27.00
C LYS A 113 -3.93 17.96 -27.55
N GLU A 114 -5.04 17.82 -28.25
CA GLU A 114 -5.33 16.58 -28.97
C GLU A 114 -4.07 16.16 -29.72
N ILE A 115 -3.59 14.97 -29.44
CA ILE A 115 -2.46 14.42 -30.16
C ILE A 115 -2.94 14.17 -31.59
N PRO A 116 -2.36 14.84 -32.62
CA PRO A 116 -2.79 14.61 -34.00
C PRO A 116 -2.64 13.13 -34.33
N GLU A 117 -3.66 12.52 -34.94
CA GLU A 117 -3.66 11.09 -35.34
C GLU A 117 -2.36 10.67 -36.05
N LYS A 118 -1.75 11.57 -36.83
CA LYS A 118 -0.51 11.33 -37.57
C LYS A 118 0.72 11.11 -36.67
N LYS A 119 0.65 11.45 -35.38
CA LYS A 119 1.76 11.30 -34.42
C LYS A 119 1.59 10.11 -33.48
N ILE A 120 0.47 9.40 -33.55
CA ILE A 120 0.25 8.21 -32.76
C ILE A 120 0.96 7.06 -33.42
N VAL A 121 2.08 6.60 -32.83
CA VAL A 121 2.80 5.42 -33.25
C VAL A 121 2.38 4.26 -32.38
N MET A 122 1.64 3.32 -32.98
CA MET A 122 1.20 2.13 -32.26
C MET A 122 2.29 1.05 -32.35
N ALA A 123 2.54 0.35 -31.24
CA ALA A 123 3.41 -0.82 -31.22
C ALA A 123 2.80 -1.95 -32.07
N PRO A 124 3.63 -2.83 -32.71
CA PRO A 124 3.09 -3.99 -33.41
C PRO A 124 2.21 -4.83 -32.49
N GLY A 125 0.96 -5.08 -32.85
CA GLY A 125 0.00 -5.81 -32.06
C GLY A 125 -1.11 -4.97 -31.45
N ASP A 126 -0.99 -3.64 -31.44
CA ASP A 126 -1.98 -2.72 -30.84
C ASP A 126 -3.08 -2.26 -31.82
N ARG A 127 -3.24 -2.95 -32.93
CA ARG A 127 -4.23 -2.61 -33.95
C ARG A 127 -5.67 -2.64 -33.41
N ALA A 128 -5.97 -3.52 -32.47
CA ALA A 128 -7.29 -3.62 -31.87
C ALA A 128 -7.66 -2.37 -31.06
N LEU A 129 -6.69 -1.73 -30.41
CA LEU A 129 -6.88 -0.46 -29.71
C LEU A 129 -7.15 0.70 -30.68
N LYS A 130 -6.51 0.67 -31.85
CA LYS A 130 -6.71 1.69 -32.89
C LYS A 130 -8.12 1.66 -33.44
N ASP A 131 -8.70 0.47 -33.62
CA ASP A 131 -10.06 0.31 -34.12
C ASP A 131 -11.08 0.78 -33.09
N ASN A 132 -10.83 0.54 -31.79
CA ASN A 132 -11.68 1.04 -30.71
C ASN A 132 -11.66 2.57 -30.56
N ILE A 133 -10.54 3.21 -30.84
CA ILE A 133 -10.40 4.68 -30.77
C ILE A 133 -11.17 5.35 -31.92
N LYS A 134 -11.30 4.68 -33.06
CA LYS A 134 -12.04 5.20 -34.23
C LYS A 134 -13.56 5.09 -34.10
N GLU A 135 -14.07 4.25 -33.20
CA GLU A 135 -15.50 4.06 -32.96
C GLU A 135 -16.08 5.06 -31.95
N GLU A 136 -15.23 5.77 -31.20
CA GLU A 136 -15.61 6.84 -30.31
C GLU A 136 -15.54 8.21 -31.00
#